data_8eb6c01528c0c5985c0d49ff9ac6093f
#
_entry.id   8eb6c01528c0c5985c0d49ff9ac6093f
#
_cell.length_a   1.000
_cell.length_b   1.000
_cell.length_c   1.000
_cell.angle_alpha   90.00
_cell.angle_beta   90.00
_cell.angle_gamma   90.00
#
_symmetry.space_group_name_H-M   'P 1'
#
loop_
_entity.id
_entity.type
_entity.pdbx_description
1 polymer ?
#
loop_
_entity_poly.entity_id
_entity_poly.type
_entity_poly.pdbx_seq_one_letter_code
_entity_poly.pdbx_strand_id
1 'polypeptide(L)'
;HLATSVLRCFTDDLSNKEALEALLQKEAKMDSRSAKAAAKLSIAECLRFGVTSVSDLYYYPEATAEAVAETGIKANLALSSYRFIDENEEFDFETDEQCRELERLVDKWHGYDNGRIKIDAGIYSEYTSNYPLWESLAGYASEKRLGVQLHLSETQNEVDSCLDRTGMTPGELLSCHRLFAVPATLAGCGYLTEEEAKSLGKHRASAVALPLADAKSGRRCAPITDLVRAGMNVALGTDGAI
;
A
#
# COMPACT_ATOMS: atom_id res chain seq x y z
N HIS A 1 -5.11 -6.04 -1.87
CA HIS A 1 -4.95 -6.81 -0.62
C HIS A 1 -5.41 -8.27 -0.82
N LEU A 2 -4.49 -9.18 -1.16
CA LEU A 2 -4.81 -10.57 -1.49
C LEU A 2 -5.54 -11.32 -0.37
N ALA A 3 -5.14 -11.07 0.87
CA ALA A 3 -5.74 -11.77 2.02
C ALA A 3 -7.18 -11.33 2.35
N THR A 4 -7.68 -10.24 1.78
CA THR A 4 -9.04 -9.74 2.06
C THR A 4 -10.14 -10.50 1.33
N SER A 5 -9.82 -11.43 0.43
CA SER A 5 -10.83 -12.20 -0.33
C SER A 5 -11.84 -12.95 0.53
N VAL A 6 -11.48 -13.33 1.75
CA VAL A 6 -12.39 -13.98 2.71
C VAL A 6 -13.39 -13.01 3.35
N LEU A 7 -13.20 -11.71 3.15
CA LEU A 7 -14.08 -10.64 3.64
C LEU A 7 -15.04 -10.12 2.56
N ARG A 8 -14.99 -10.68 1.35
CA ARG A 8 -15.82 -10.25 0.23
C ARG A 8 -17.30 -10.24 0.58
N CYS A 9 -18.00 -9.19 0.18
CA CYS A 9 -19.43 -8.96 0.43
C CYS A 9 -19.82 -8.82 1.92
N PHE A 10 -18.84 -8.77 2.83
CA PHE A 10 -19.14 -8.70 4.26
C PHE A 10 -19.71 -7.35 4.69
N THR A 11 -19.41 -6.30 3.95
CA THR A 11 -19.77 -4.92 4.31
C THR A 11 -20.59 -4.20 3.24
N ASP A 12 -21.09 -4.91 2.23
CA ASP A 12 -21.77 -4.31 1.07
C ASP A 12 -23.00 -3.46 1.43
N ASP A 13 -23.69 -3.80 2.51
CA ASP A 13 -24.91 -3.11 2.98
C ASP A 13 -24.65 -2.09 4.11
N LEU A 14 -23.38 -1.84 4.44
CA LEU A 14 -22.99 -0.94 5.53
C LEU A 14 -22.56 0.44 5.00
N SER A 15 -22.74 1.47 5.80
CA SER A 15 -22.11 2.77 5.53
C SER A 15 -20.58 2.65 5.61
N ASN A 16 -19.85 3.55 4.95
CA ASN A 16 -18.38 3.51 4.94
C ASN A 16 -17.76 3.43 6.35
N LYS A 17 -18.34 4.12 7.34
CA LYS A 17 -17.86 4.09 8.73
C LYS A 17 -18.11 2.73 9.38
N GLU A 18 -19.34 2.22 9.28
CA GLU A 18 -19.72 0.92 9.84
C GLU A 18 -18.96 -0.21 9.16
N ALA A 19 -18.73 -0.11 7.85
CA ALA A 19 -17.95 -1.04 7.06
C ALA A 19 -16.51 -1.12 7.60
N LEU A 20 -15.84 0.03 7.79
CA LEU A 20 -14.49 0.07 8.32
C LEU A 20 -14.38 -0.56 9.72
N GLU A 21 -15.30 -0.20 10.63
CA GLU A 21 -15.33 -0.75 11.99
C GLU A 21 -15.55 -2.28 11.98
N ALA A 22 -16.47 -2.77 11.14
CA ALA A 22 -16.75 -4.20 11.00
C ALA A 22 -15.56 -4.97 10.42
N LEU A 23 -14.84 -4.38 9.45
CA LEU A 23 -13.65 -4.96 8.84
C LEU A 23 -12.52 -5.08 9.84
N LEU A 24 -12.17 -4.03 10.55
CA LEU A 24 -11.13 -4.03 11.57
C LEU A 24 -11.36 -5.13 12.61
N GLN A 25 -12.63 -5.34 13.03
CA GLN A 25 -12.98 -6.42 13.96
C GLN A 25 -12.79 -7.82 13.37
N LYS A 26 -12.94 -7.98 12.06
CA LYS A 26 -12.72 -9.26 11.38
C LYS A 26 -11.24 -9.50 11.09
N GLU A 27 -10.55 -8.48 10.63
CA GLU A 27 -9.11 -8.54 10.39
C GLU A 27 -8.32 -8.84 11.66
N ALA A 28 -8.74 -8.30 12.82
CA ALA A 28 -8.16 -8.61 14.12
C ALA A 28 -8.28 -10.09 14.52
N LYS A 29 -9.16 -10.86 13.86
CA LYS A 29 -9.32 -12.31 14.07
C LYS A 29 -8.62 -13.17 13.02
N MET A 30 -8.04 -12.53 12.00
CA MET A 30 -7.28 -13.22 10.98
C MET A 30 -5.94 -13.68 11.55
N ASP A 31 -5.51 -14.85 11.14
CA ASP A 31 -4.19 -15.38 11.43
C ASP A 31 -3.40 -15.63 10.13
N SER A 32 -2.13 -15.91 10.25
CA SER A 32 -1.24 -16.18 9.11
C SER A 32 -1.74 -17.32 8.21
N ARG A 33 -2.36 -18.36 8.79
CA ARG A 33 -2.92 -19.50 8.05
C ARG A 33 -4.11 -19.09 7.21
N SER A 34 -5.02 -18.32 7.78
CA SER A 34 -6.19 -17.77 7.09
C SER A 34 -5.78 -16.81 5.99
N ALA A 35 -4.81 -15.91 6.27
CA ALA A 35 -4.27 -14.97 5.31
C ALA A 35 -3.64 -15.70 4.10
N LYS A 36 -2.85 -16.76 4.34
CA LYS A 36 -2.28 -17.60 3.26
C LYS A 36 -3.33 -18.28 2.41
N ALA A 37 -4.35 -18.86 3.03
CA ALA A 37 -5.44 -19.50 2.30
C ALA A 37 -6.23 -18.50 1.45
N ALA A 38 -6.54 -17.33 2.01
CA ALA A 38 -7.21 -16.24 1.30
C ALA A 38 -6.36 -15.70 0.13
N ALA A 39 -5.06 -15.49 0.34
CA ALA A 39 -4.15 -15.08 -0.71
C ALA A 39 -4.11 -16.10 -1.87
N LYS A 40 -4.08 -17.40 -1.58
CA LYS A 40 -4.17 -18.43 -2.64
C LYS A 40 -5.45 -18.37 -3.44
N LEU A 41 -6.58 -18.13 -2.78
CA LEU A 41 -7.88 -17.95 -3.46
C LEU A 41 -7.84 -16.74 -4.39
N SER A 42 -7.37 -15.60 -3.91
CA SER A 42 -7.21 -14.39 -4.72
C SER A 42 -6.26 -14.60 -5.90
N ILE A 43 -5.14 -15.29 -5.69
CA ILE A 43 -4.18 -15.60 -6.74
C ILE A 43 -4.82 -16.52 -7.81
N ALA A 44 -5.60 -17.50 -7.41
CA ALA A 44 -6.31 -18.37 -8.34
C ALA A 44 -7.30 -17.59 -9.22
N GLU A 45 -8.02 -16.62 -8.63
CA GLU A 45 -8.86 -15.69 -9.40
C GLU A 45 -8.03 -14.80 -10.33
N CYS A 46 -6.97 -14.19 -9.85
CA CYS A 46 -6.06 -13.37 -10.66
C CYS A 46 -5.60 -14.13 -11.91
N LEU A 47 -5.07 -15.33 -11.72
CA LEU A 47 -4.60 -16.18 -12.83
C LEU A 47 -5.73 -16.55 -13.79
N ARG A 48 -6.93 -16.87 -13.29
CA ARG A 48 -8.11 -17.17 -14.11
C ARG A 48 -8.51 -16.01 -15.02
N PHE A 49 -8.33 -14.78 -14.56
CA PHE A 49 -8.65 -13.56 -15.30
C PHE A 49 -7.44 -12.95 -16.02
N GLY A 50 -6.33 -13.66 -16.13
CA GLY A 50 -5.14 -13.25 -16.88
C GLY A 50 -4.21 -12.29 -16.16
N VAL A 51 -4.39 -12.09 -14.85
CA VAL A 51 -3.47 -11.30 -14.02
C VAL A 51 -2.30 -12.19 -13.61
N THR A 52 -1.11 -11.88 -14.08
CA THR A 52 0.10 -12.70 -13.88
C THR A 52 1.08 -12.07 -12.88
N SER A 53 0.82 -10.85 -12.45
CA SER A 53 1.63 -10.14 -11.45
C SER A 53 0.73 -9.31 -10.55
N VAL A 54 1.00 -9.31 -9.26
CA VAL A 54 0.25 -8.58 -8.25
C VAL A 54 1.16 -7.67 -7.44
N SER A 55 0.61 -6.56 -6.93
CA SER A 55 1.20 -5.74 -5.88
C SER A 55 0.29 -5.85 -4.66
N ASP A 56 0.84 -6.19 -3.51
CA ASP A 56 0.08 -6.41 -2.27
C ASP A 56 0.73 -5.67 -1.10
N LEU A 57 -0.05 -4.87 -0.42
CA LEU A 57 0.34 -4.12 0.78
C LEU A 57 -0.61 -4.55 1.91
N TYR A 58 -0.15 -5.40 2.82
CA TYR A 58 -1.02 -5.94 3.87
C TYR A 58 -0.24 -6.32 5.14
N TYR A 59 -0.96 -6.80 6.17
CA TYR A 59 -0.41 -7.13 7.49
C TYR A 59 0.26 -8.51 7.58
N TYR A 60 0.09 -9.39 6.59
CA TYR A 60 0.60 -10.77 6.59
C TYR A 60 1.49 -11.05 5.36
N PRO A 61 2.51 -10.22 5.09
CA PRO A 61 3.30 -10.35 3.86
C PRO A 61 4.09 -11.67 3.79
N GLU A 62 4.52 -12.24 4.92
CA GLU A 62 5.16 -13.55 4.97
C GLU A 62 4.22 -14.66 4.46
N ALA A 63 2.97 -14.69 4.97
CA ALA A 63 1.96 -15.66 4.55
C ALA A 63 1.59 -15.50 3.06
N THR A 64 1.55 -14.25 2.59
CA THR A 64 1.32 -13.94 1.17
C THR A 64 2.50 -14.39 0.32
N ALA A 65 3.75 -14.16 0.75
CA ALA A 65 4.95 -14.60 0.05
C ALA A 65 4.99 -16.13 -0.11
N GLU A 66 4.63 -16.87 0.93
CA GLU A 66 4.49 -18.32 0.86
C GLU A 66 3.41 -18.75 -0.16
N ALA A 67 2.24 -18.09 -0.16
CA ALA A 67 1.18 -18.36 -1.14
C ALA A 67 1.65 -18.08 -2.58
N VAL A 68 2.38 -16.99 -2.79
CA VAL A 68 2.99 -16.62 -4.07
C VAL A 68 4.02 -17.65 -4.51
N ALA A 69 4.91 -18.09 -3.59
CA ALA A 69 5.91 -19.12 -3.89
C ALA A 69 5.29 -20.44 -4.33
N GLU A 70 4.22 -20.87 -3.67
CA GLU A 70 3.51 -22.11 -3.96
C GLU A 70 2.67 -22.06 -5.25
N THR A 71 2.14 -20.90 -5.61
CA THR A 71 1.25 -20.74 -6.77
C THR A 71 1.98 -20.35 -8.06
N GLY A 72 3.17 -19.78 -7.94
CA GLY A 72 3.99 -19.39 -9.07
C GLY A 72 3.66 -18.03 -9.69
N ILE A 73 2.72 -17.26 -9.17
CA ILE A 73 2.45 -15.88 -9.62
C ILE A 73 3.64 -14.97 -9.33
N LYS A 74 3.80 -13.90 -10.08
CA LYS A 74 4.76 -12.82 -9.75
C LYS A 74 4.14 -11.85 -8.76
N ALA A 75 4.91 -11.40 -7.77
CA ALA A 75 4.42 -10.45 -6.78
C ALA A 75 5.45 -9.42 -6.36
N ASN A 76 4.95 -8.21 -6.04
CA ASN A 76 5.65 -7.20 -5.29
C ASN A 76 4.88 -6.98 -3.98
N LEU A 77 5.47 -7.33 -2.86
CA LEU A 77 4.81 -7.39 -1.55
C LEU A 77 5.39 -6.32 -0.63
N ALA A 78 4.54 -5.73 0.20
CA ALA A 78 4.95 -4.81 1.23
C ALA A 78 4.20 -5.06 2.54
N LEU A 79 4.90 -4.91 3.66
CA LEU A 79 4.28 -4.83 4.97
C LEU A 79 3.57 -3.48 5.08
N SER A 80 2.30 -3.49 5.45
CA SER A 80 1.55 -2.28 5.75
C SER A 80 1.93 -1.76 7.13
N SER A 81 3.08 -1.10 7.22
CA SER A 81 3.55 -0.52 8.47
C SER A 81 2.66 0.64 8.90
N TYR A 82 2.39 0.72 10.18
CA TYR A 82 1.62 1.79 10.79
C TYR A 82 2.28 2.24 12.08
N ARG A 83 2.10 3.51 12.41
CA ARG A 83 2.58 4.09 13.65
C ARG A 83 1.69 5.26 14.03
N PHE A 84 0.68 4.99 14.86
CA PHE A 84 -0.19 6.02 15.46
C PHE A 84 0.54 6.65 16.62
N ILE A 85 1.31 7.72 16.40
CA ILE A 85 2.27 8.12 17.38
C ILE A 85 2.15 9.56 17.78
N ASP A 86 2.28 9.70 19.07
CA ASP A 86 2.81 10.90 19.71
C ASP A 86 4.20 11.22 19.10
N GLU A 87 4.35 12.42 18.55
CA GLU A 87 5.59 12.89 17.91
C GLU A 87 6.79 12.91 18.89
N ASN A 88 6.52 12.77 20.18
CA ASN A 88 7.52 12.75 21.25
C ASN A 88 8.03 11.34 21.60
N GLU A 89 7.51 10.29 21.00
CA GLU A 89 7.99 8.94 21.26
C GLU A 89 9.28 8.67 20.47
N GLU A 90 10.34 8.27 21.16
CA GLU A 90 11.59 7.86 20.52
C GLU A 90 11.33 6.71 19.53
N PHE A 91 11.84 6.86 18.32
CA PHE A 91 11.79 5.84 17.28
C PHE A 91 13.19 5.38 16.95
N ASP A 92 13.35 4.07 16.98
CA ASP A 92 14.56 3.41 16.56
C ASP A 92 14.20 2.25 15.61
N PHE A 93 14.63 2.38 14.35
CA PHE A 93 14.37 1.40 13.30
C PHE A 93 14.87 0.00 13.67
N GLU A 94 16.00 -0.10 14.36
CA GLU A 94 16.62 -1.38 14.69
C GLU A 94 15.86 -2.15 15.79
N THR A 95 15.08 -1.45 16.61
CA THR A 95 14.32 -2.06 17.71
C THR A 95 12.83 -2.16 17.42
N ASP A 96 12.32 -1.42 16.44
CA ASP A 96 10.91 -1.48 16.05
C ASP A 96 10.55 -2.83 15.44
N GLU A 97 9.46 -3.44 15.93
CA GLU A 97 9.06 -4.80 15.53
C GLU A 97 8.68 -4.90 14.05
N GLN A 98 7.99 -3.89 13.51
CA GLN A 98 7.56 -3.87 12.11
C GLN A 98 8.76 -3.67 11.17
N CYS A 99 9.71 -2.83 11.57
CA CYS A 99 10.95 -2.65 10.81
C CYS A 99 11.78 -3.92 10.78
N ARG A 100 11.88 -4.64 11.91
CA ARG A 100 12.54 -5.97 11.98
C ARG A 100 11.81 -7.02 11.16
N GLU A 101 10.49 -6.96 11.09
CA GLU A 101 9.71 -7.84 10.22
C GLU A 101 10.02 -7.54 8.75
N LEU A 102 10.08 -6.27 8.36
CA LEU A 102 10.48 -5.86 7.02
C LEU A 102 11.88 -6.39 6.67
N GLU A 103 12.85 -6.27 7.56
CA GLU A 103 14.21 -6.81 7.35
C GLU A 103 14.18 -8.33 7.09
N ARG A 104 13.47 -9.09 7.93
CA ARG A 104 13.32 -10.55 7.74
C ARG A 104 12.65 -10.90 6.42
N LEU A 105 11.64 -10.13 6.01
CA LEU A 105 10.98 -10.31 4.71
C LEU A 105 11.92 -10.07 3.54
N VAL A 106 12.68 -8.98 3.60
CA VAL A 106 13.67 -8.64 2.58
C VAL A 106 14.72 -9.74 2.47
N ASP A 107 15.31 -10.14 3.58
CA ASP A 107 16.38 -11.16 3.60
C ASP A 107 15.90 -12.51 3.05
N LYS A 108 14.66 -12.88 3.33
CA LYS A 108 14.11 -14.18 2.92
C LYS A 108 13.51 -14.19 1.52
N TRP A 109 12.80 -13.13 1.14
CA TRP A 109 11.93 -13.14 -0.01
C TRP A 109 12.30 -12.19 -1.14
N HIS A 110 13.09 -11.11 -0.88
CA HIS A 110 13.43 -10.18 -1.95
C HIS A 110 14.35 -10.85 -2.97
N GLY A 111 13.91 -10.88 -4.23
CA GLY A 111 14.63 -11.55 -5.30
C GLY A 111 14.42 -13.07 -5.37
N TYR A 112 13.55 -13.64 -4.54
CA TYR A 112 13.23 -15.06 -4.55
C TYR A 112 12.80 -15.53 -5.94
N ASP A 113 13.29 -16.74 -6.31
CA ASP A 113 13.00 -17.40 -7.59
C ASP A 113 13.23 -16.48 -8.81
N ASN A 114 14.49 -16.02 -8.94
CA ASN A 114 14.94 -15.14 -10.02
C ASN A 114 14.18 -13.79 -10.08
N GLY A 115 13.78 -13.25 -8.94
CA GLY A 115 13.08 -11.97 -8.84
C GLY A 115 11.57 -12.06 -9.09
N ARG A 116 11.00 -13.25 -8.97
CA ARG A 116 9.55 -13.43 -9.04
C ARG A 116 8.82 -12.83 -7.85
N ILE A 117 9.43 -12.86 -6.67
CA ILE A 117 8.97 -12.12 -5.51
C ILE A 117 9.92 -10.94 -5.26
N LYS A 118 9.33 -9.77 -5.10
CA LYS A 118 10.02 -8.56 -4.63
C LYS A 118 9.36 -8.09 -3.35
N ILE A 119 10.16 -7.47 -2.49
CA ILE A 119 9.67 -6.81 -1.28
C ILE A 119 9.97 -5.33 -1.42
N ASP A 120 8.98 -4.50 -1.11
CA ASP A 120 9.11 -3.06 -0.94
C ASP A 120 8.85 -2.68 0.52
N ALA A 121 9.33 -1.53 0.96
CA ALA A 121 8.86 -0.90 2.18
C ALA A 121 7.43 -0.39 2.00
N GLY A 122 6.66 -0.29 3.06
CA GLY A 122 5.27 0.15 2.93
C GLY A 122 4.74 0.84 4.17
N ILE A 123 3.85 1.78 3.96
CA ILE A 123 2.93 2.33 4.96
C ILE A 123 1.52 2.22 4.42
N TYR A 124 0.51 2.14 5.28
CA TYR A 124 -0.86 2.16 4.78
C TYR A 124 -1.17 3.50 4.10
N SER A 125 -0.99 4.59 4.83
CA SER A 125 -1.20 5.96 4.37
C SER A 125 -0.45 6.94 5.29
N GLU A 126 -0.40 8.23 4.94
CA GLU A 126 0.26 9.25 5.75
C GLU A 126 -0.36 9.38 7.15
N TYR A 127 -1.70 9.32 7.26
CA TYR A 127 -2.42 9.49 8.52
C TYR A 127 -2.34 8.28 9.47
N THR A 128 -1.79 7.17 9.04
CA THR A 128 -1.55 5.98 9.88
C THR A 128 -0.11 5.86 10.37
N SER A 129 0.74 6.82 10.04
CA SER A 129 2.17 6.78 10.35
C SER A 129 2.75 8.19 10.53
N ASN A 130 4.03 8.31 10.81
CA ASN A 130 4.68 9.58 11.11
C ASN A 130 6.06 9.72 10.45
N TYR A 131 6.62 10.94 10.49
CA TYR A 131 7.86 11.28 9.79
C TYR A 131 9.08 10.44 10.20
N PRO A 132 9.33 10.04 11.48
CA PRO A 132 10.46 9.19 11.81
C PRO A 132 10.43 7.84 11.10
N LEU A 133 9.23 7.23 10.99
CA LEU A 133 9.03 6.00 10.22
C LEU A 133 9.28 6.23 8.72
N TRP A 134 8.73 7.32 8.15
CA TRP A 134 8.89 7.60 6.71
C TRP A 134 10.35 7.79 6.30
N GLU A 135 11.11 8.58 7.06
CA GLU A 135 12.52 8.83 6.79
C GLU A 135 13.37 7.56 6.92
N SER A 136 13.07 6.74 7.92
CA SER A 136 13.77 5.48 8.15
C SER A 136 13.46 4.45 7.05
N LEU A 137 12.18 4.31 6.67
CA LEU A 137 11.78 3.43 5.56
C LEU A 137 12.38 3.89 4.23
N ALA A 138 12.42 5.20 3.96
CA ALA A 138 13.07 5.75 2.76
C ALA A 138 14.57 5.47 2.74
N GLY A 139 15.25 5.63 3.88
CA GLY A 139 16.66 5.32 4.06
C GLY A 139 16.94 3.83 3.81
N TYR A 140 16.21 2.96 4.48
CA TYR A 140 16.33 1.52 4.31
C TYR A 140 16.03 1.06 2.88
N ALA A 141 14.93 1.55 2.29
CA ALA A 141 14.59 1.23 0.91
C ALA A 141 15.66 1.68 -0.09
N SER A 142 16.27 2.85 0.14
CA SER A 142 17.37 3.34 -0.68
C SER A 142 18.61 2.43 -0.57
N GLU A 143 18.98 2.04 0.66
CA GLU A 143 20.12 1.15 0.91
C GLU A 143 19.93 -0.22 0.26
N LYS A 144 18.77 -0.82 0.46
CA LYS A 144 18.46 -2.17 -0.07
C LYS A 144 17.96 -2.16 -1.52
N ARG A 145 17.83 -0.99 -2.16
CA ARG A 145 17.32 -0.80 -3.54
C ARG A 145 15.89 -1.31 -3.71
N LEU A 146 15.06 -1.07 -2.71
CA LEU A 146 13.64 -1.36 -2.72
C LEU A 146 12.86 -0.15 -3.26
N GLY A 147 11.56 -0.35 -3.51
CA GLY A 147 10.59 0.72 -3.63
C GLY A 147 9.82 0.94 -2.33
N VAL A 148 8.83 1.83 -2.41
CA VAL A 148 7.81 2.03 -1.37
C VAL A 148 6.42 1.83 -1.93
N GLN A 149 5.50 1.32 -1.11
CA GLN A 149 4.08 1.18 -1.47
C GLN A 149 3.20 1.86 -0.42
N LEU A 150 2.18 2.57 -0.85
CA LEU A 150 1.20 3.22 0.03
C LEU A 150 -0.09 3.59 -0.71
N HIS A 151 -1.17 3.87 0.05
CA HIS A 151 -2.31 4.62 -0.46
C HIS A 151 -2.00 6.12 -0.34
N LEU A 152 -2.40 6.89 -1.34
CA LEU A 152 -2.10 8.33 -1.36
C LEU A 152 -3.26 9.13 -1.93
N SER A 153 -3.69 10.14 -1.18
CA SER A 153 -4.75 11.08 -1.61
C SER A 153 -5.98 10.36 -2.15
N GLU A 154 -6.39 9.32 -1.42
CA GLU A 154 -7.49 8.42 -1.81
C GLU A 154 -8.86 9.04 -1.54
N THR A 155 -8.97 9.85 -0.47
CA THR A 155 -10.21 10.51 -0.08
C THR A 155 -10.02 12.01 0.13
N GLN A 156 -11.11 12.78 -0.04
CA GLN A 156 -11.08 14.21 0.27
C GLN A 156 -10.76 14.46 1.74
N ASN A 157 -11.33 13.64 2.63
CA ASN A 157 -11.09 13.76 4.07
C ASN A 157 -9.61 13.55 4.46
N GLU A 158 -8.91 12.65 3.78
CA GLU A 158 -7.46 12.48 3.95
C GLU A 158 -6.71 13.78 3.62
N VAL A 159 -7.01 14.36 2.45
CA VAL A 159 -6.35 15.59 2.00
C VAL A 159 -6.67 16.76 2.93
N ASP A 160 -7.95 16.98 3.26
CA ASP A 160 -8.38 18.07 4.12
C ASP A 160 -7.78 17.95 5.52
N SER A 161 -7.80 16.73 6.10
CA SER A 161 -7.20 16.49 7.43
C SER A 161 -5.68 16.69 7.44
N CYS A 162 -4.99 16.34 6.37
CA CYS A 162 -3.56 16.58 6.24
C CYS A 162 -3.26 18.09 6.15
N LEU A 163 -4.00 18.81 5.30
CA LEU A 163 -3.91 20.26 5.18
C LEU A 163 -4.17 20.98 6.51
N ASP A 164 -5.21 20.58 7.23
CA ASP A 164 -5.56 21.17 8.53
C ASP A 164 -4.47 20.94 9.59
N ARG A 165 -3.81 19.80 9.58
CA ARG A 165 -2.73 19.47 10.55
C ARG A 165 -1.39 20.10 10.20
N THR A 166 -1.05 20.15 8.91
CA THR A 166 0.34 20.39 8.47
C THR A 166 0.48 21.58 7.53
N GLY A 167 -0.62 22.05 6.94
CA GLY A 167 -0.59 23.05 5.88
C GLY A 167 -0.12 22.51 4.52
N MET A 168 0.07 21.19 4.39
CA MET A 168 0.52 20.52 3.18
C MET A 168 -0.46 19.42 2.76
N THR A 169 -0.48 19.09 1.47
CA THR A 169 -1.18 17.89 0.99
C THR A 169 -0.40 16.62 1.37
N PRO A 170 -1.02 15.42 1.36
CA PRO A 170 -0.32 14.17 1.68
C PRO A 170 0.93 13.93 0.82
N GLY A 171 0.84 14.21 -0.48
CA GLY A 171 1.97 14.03 -1.39
C GLY A 171 3.11 15.03 -1.15
N GLU A 172 2.79 16.29 -0.83
CA GLU A 172 3.78 17.31 -0.45
C GLU A 172 4.47 16.92 0.87
N LEU A 173 3.70 16.54 1.88
CA LEU A 173 4.21 16.15 3.19
C LEU A 173 5.19 14.97 3.08
N LEU A 174 4.79 13.89 2.45
CA LEU A 174 5.63 12.70 2.28
C LEU A 174 6.87 12.98 1.40
N SER A 175 6.75 13.89 0.44
CA SER A 175 7.90 14.36 -0.38
C SER A 175 8.92 15.13 0.48
N CYS A 176 8.46 15.99 1.39
CA CYS A 176 9.33 16.72 2.32
C CYS A 176 10.16 15.77 3.19
N HIS A 177 9.58 14.64 3.59
CA HIS A 177 10.26 13.59 4.37
C HIS A 177 10.93 12.51 3.50
N ARG A 178 11.16 12.82 2.21
CA ARG A 178 11.96 12.03 1.26
C ARG A 178 11.43 10.63 0.97
N LEU A 179 10.19 10.30 1.31
CA LEU A 179 9.64 8.95 1.08
C LEU A 179 9.66 8.59 -0.42
N PHE A 180 9.55 9.57 -1.31
CA PHE A 180 9.60 9.40 -2.76
C PHE A 180 11.01 9.55 -3.36
N ALA A 181 12.07 9.51 -2.55
CA ALA A 181 13.45 9.45 -3.05
C ALA A 181 13.78 8.09 -3.72
N VAL A 182 12.94 7.09 -3.51
CA VAL A 182 12.99 5.75 -4.12
C VAL A 182 11.76 5.54 -5.03
N PRO A 183 11.75 4.53 -5.91
CA PRO A 183 10.56 4.22 -6.71
C PRO A 183 9.33 3.99 -5.83
N ALA A 184 8.18 4.54 -6.19
CA ALA A 184 6.97 4.46 -5.38
C ALA A 184 5.79 3.87 -6.17
N THR A 185 4.99 3.03 -5.50
CA THR A 185 3.69 2.54 -5.98
C THR A 185 2.60 3.17 -5.11
N LEU A 186 1.78 4.02 -5.70
CA LEU A 186 0.81 4.89 -5.04
C LEU A 186 -0.60 4.47 -5.43
N ALA A 187 -1.33 3.85 -4.53
CA ALA A 187 -2.70 3.41 -4.78
C ALA A 187 -3.71 4.51 -4.43
N GLY A 188 -4.82 4.58 -5.19
CA GLY A 188 -5.86 5.59 -5.05
C GLY A 188 -5.62 6.80 -5.93
N CYS A 189 -4.91 7.81 -5.46
CA CYS A 189 -4.53 9.02 -6.22
C CYS A 189 -5.70 9.85 -6.74
N GLY A 190 -6.92 9.67 -6.20
CA GLY A 190 -8.13 10.34 -6.68
C GLY A 190 -8.10 11.86 -6.48
N TYR A 191 -7.35 12.32 -5.50
CA TYR A 191 -7.27 13.72 -5.07
C TYR A 191 -5.87 14.31 -5.18
N LEU A 192 -4.96 13.69 -5.94
CA LEU A 192 -3.67 14.31 -6.27
C LEU A 192 -3.89 15.61 -7.06
N THR A 193 -3.16 16.64 -6.70
CA THR A 193 -3.08 17.86 -7.49
C THR A 193 -2.22 17.67 -8.74
N GLU A 194 -2.35 18.56 -9.70
CA GLU A 194 -1.53 18.53 -10.92
C GLU A 194 -0.04 18.74 -10.60
N GLU A 195 0.25 19.60 -9.63
CA GLU A 195 1.61 19.90 -9.16
C GLU A 195 2.26 18.68 -8.51
N GLU A 196 1.53 18.00 -7.61
CA GLU A 196 1.99 16.75 -6.99
C GLU A 196 2.25 15.67 -8.05
N ALA A 197 1.32 15.47 -8.97
CA ALA A 197 1.46 14.50 -10.05
C ALA A 197 2.71 14.76 -10.91
N LYS A 198 2.96 16.04 -11.28
CA LYS A 198 4.18 16.43 -12.00
C LYS A 198 5.46 16.20 -11.21
N SER A 199 5.42 16.44 -9.90
CA SER A 199 6.55 16.18 -9.01
C SER A 199 6.82 14.68 -8.91
N LEU A 200 5.81 13.89 -8.58
CA LEU A 200 5.88 12.45 -8.43
C LEU A 200 6.30 11.74 -9.72
N GLY A 201 5.83 12.22 -10.88
CA GLY A 201 6.23 11.69 -12.18
C GLY A 201 7.75 11.77 -12.43
N LYS A 202 8.41 12.82 -11.91
CA LYS A 202 9.88 12.95 -11.98
C LYS A 202 10.63 11.99 -11.07
N HIS A 203 9.97 11.48 -10.03
CA HIS A 203 10.54 10.60 -9.01
C HIS A 203 10.25 9.10 -9.23
N ARG A 204 9.91 8.70 -10.47
CA ARG A 204 9.62 7.29 -10.82
C ARG A 204 8.45 6.70 -10.03
N ALA A 205 7.50 7.52 -9.61
CA ALA A 205 6.29 7.05 -8.98
C ALA A 205 5.31 6.48 -10.03
N SER A 206 4.63 5.40 -9.63
CA SER A 206 3.55 4.78 -10.39
C SER A 206 2.25 4.96 -9.62
N ALA A 207 1.24 5.50 -10.28
CA ALA A 207 -0.11 5.56 -9.72
C ALA A 207 -0.88 4.29 -10.05
N VAL A 208 -1.65 3.78 -9.10
CA VAL A 208 -2.55 2.65 -9.30
C VAL A 208 -3.98 3.15 -9.13
N ALA A 209 -4.68 3.29 -10.23
CA ALA A 209 -6.10 3.65 -10.22
C ALA A 209 -6.95 2.46 -9.78
N LEU A 210 -7.96 2.72 -8.96
CA LEU A 210 -8.81 1.70 -8.31
C LEU A 210 -10.29 1.84 -8.73
N PRO A 211 -10.63 1.79 -10.03
CA PRO A 211 -11.94 2.23 -10.53
C PRO A 211 -13.11 1.45 -9.95
N LEU A 212 -12.94 0.16 -9.63
CA LEU A 212 -14.00 -0.65 -9.04
C LEU A 212 -14.25 -0.28 -7.57
N ALA A 213 -13.18 -0.15 -6.80
CA ALA A 213 -13.25 0.25 -5.39
C ALA A 213 -13.80 1.68 -5.24
N ASP A 214 -13.35 2.59 -6.10
CA ASP A 214 -13.82 3.97 -6.12
C ASP A 214 -15.32 4.06 -6.46
N ALA A 215 -15.75 3.31 -7.48
CA ALA A 215 -17.16 3.28 -7.87
C ALA A 215 -18.05 2.67 -6.77
N LYS A 216 -17.59 1.61 -6.10
CA LYS A 216 -18.30 0.96 -5.00
C LYS A 216 -18.43 1.86 -3.78
N SER A 217 -17.37 2.60 -3.44
CA SER A 217 -17.32 3.49 -2.28
C SER A 217 -17.83 4.90 -2.56
N GLY A 218 -18.20 5.21 -3.82
CA GLY A 218 -18.59 6.56 -4.23
C GLY A 218 -17.45 7.57 -4.15
N ARG A 219 -16.19 7.12 -4.21
CA ARG A 219 -15.00 7.98 -4.20
C ARG A 219 -14.72 8.54 -5.59
N ARG A 220 -13.92 9.59 -5.64
CA ARG A 220 -13.40 10.15 -6.88
C ARG A 220 -12.36 9.21 -7.46
N CYS A 221 -12.55 8.80 -8.71
CA CYS A 221 -11.55 8.00 -9.43
C CYS A 221 -10.28 8.82 -9.71
N ALA A 222 -9.14 8.14 -9.74
CA ALA A 222 -7.87 8.74 -10.15
C ALA A 222 -7.99 9.41 -11.52
N PRO A 223 -7.47 10.63 -11.70
CA PRO A 223 -7.52 11.36 -12.97
C PRO A 223 -6.48 10.83 -13.96
N ILE A 224 -6.68 9.61 -14.46
CA ILE A 224 -5.72 8.81 -15.25
C ILE A 224 -5.06 9.64 -16.36
N THR A 225 -5.85 10.42 -17.11
CA THR A 225 -5.32 11.22 -18.23
C THR A 225 -4.33 12.27 -17.75
N ASP A 226 -4.61 12.91 -16.62
CA ASP A 226 -3.76 13.97 -16.08
C ASP A 226 -2.50 13.40 -15.44
N LEU A 227 -2.61 12.24 -14.76
CA LEU A 227 -1.45 11.51 -14.21
C LEU A 227 -0.49 11.09 -15.34
N VAL A 228 -1.01 10.55 -16.44
CA VAL A 228 -0.19 10.18 -17.61
C VAL A 228 0.46 11.41 -18.23
N ARG A 229 -0.27 12.53 -18.37
CA ARG A 229 0.29 13.80 -18.89
C ARG A 229 1.37 14.37 -17.97
N ALA A 230 1.25 14.14 -16.66
CA ALA A 230 2.24 14.54 -15.67
C ALA A 230 3.52 13.66 -15.71
N GLY A 231 3.53 12.60 -16.53
CA GLY A 231 4.68 11.69 -16.68
C GLY A 231 4.69 10.51 -15.70
N MET A 232 3.61 10.29 -14.95
CA MET A 232 3.49 9.11 -14.10
C MET A 232 3.20 7.86 -14.92
N ASN A 233 3.77 6.74 -14.52
CA ASN A 233 3.27 5.44 -14.93
C ASN A 233 1.92 5.18 -14.25
N VAL A 234 0.93 4.68 -14.99
CA VAL A 234 -0.40 4.41 -14.43
C VAL A 234 -0.76 2.94 -14.64
N ALA A 235 -1.14 2.28 -13.57
CA ALA A 235 -1.64 0.91 -13.55
C ALA A 235 -3.09 0.87 -13.04
N LEU A 236 -3.74 -0.27 -13.22
CA LEU A 236 -5.07 -0.55 -12.67
C LEU A 236 -4.94 -1.56 -11.53
N GLY A 237 -5.67 -1.32 -10.46
CA GLY A 237 -5.79 -2.20 -9.31
C GLY A 237 -7.23 -2.45 -8.90
N THR A 238 -7.43 -3.40 -8.02
CA THR A 238 -8.74 -3.82 -7.49
C THR A 238 -8.95 -3.43 -6.03
N ASP A 239 -7.89 -2.97 -5.36
CA ASP A 239 -7.89 -2.72 -3.91
C ASP A 239 -8.14 -4.01 -3.11
N GLY A 240 -8.75 -3.90 -1.93
CA GLY A 240 -9.24 -5.04 -1.17
C GLY A 240 -10.51 -5.66 -1.78
N ALA A 241 -10.84 -6.86 -1.32
CA ALA A 241 -12.03 -7.58 -1.77
C ALA A 241 -13.28 -7.19 -0.95
N ILE A 242 -13.39 -5.94 -0.58
CA ILE A 242 -14.43 -5.41 0.30
C ILE A 242 -15.52 -4.73 -0.49
#